data_c412e09a007b34779b5a8645624bc98d
#
_entry.id   c412e09a007b34779b5a8645624bc98d
#
_cell.length_a   1.000
_cell.length_b   1.000
_cell.length_c   1.000
_cell.angle_alpha   90.00
_cell.angle_beta   90.00
_cell.angle_gamma   90.00
#
_symmetry.space_group_name_H-M   'P 1'
#
loop_
_entity.id
_entity.type
_entity.pdbx_description
1 polymer ?
#
loop_
_entity_poly.entity_id
_entity_poly.type
_entity_poly.pdbx_seq_one_letter_code
_entity_poly.pdbx_strand_id
1 'polypeptide(L)'
;MSEQQDKPYDNDTIRDGVTIAGKISRWVTGVILGLAGLLTMTGVAYVTAKAVTPEVVVFDMKGTVDLFMQQSARLQLDEGRAKAMTLQFNAALTGSLDAWQSSHNAIILVKPAVMSPQRDITNEIRADIARRIQGGQ
;
A
#
# COMPACT_ATOMS: atom_id res chain seq x y z
N MET A 1 27.67 86.08 -4.82
CA MET A 1 26.68 85.84 -5.86
C MET A 1 26.92 84.45 -6.39
N SER A 2 26.17 83.48 -5.86
CA SER A 2 26.32 82.09 -6.26
C SER A 2 24.90 81.60 -6.58
N GLU A 3 24.65 81.39 -7.83
CA GLU A 3 23.44 80.86 -8.39
C GLU A 3 23.46 79.34 -8.20
N GLN A 4 22.59 78.85 -7.30
CA GLN A 4 22.41 77.45 -7.03
C GLN A 4 21.37 76.94 -8.00
N GLN A 5 21.78 76.17 -8.98
CA GLN A 5 21.00 75.60 -10.01
C GLN A 5 20.31 74.35 -9.45
N ASP A 6 19.02 74.52 -9.15
CA ASP A 6 18.12 73.45 -8.68
C ASP A 6 17.85 72.49 -9.86
N LYS A 7 18.29 71.26 -9.72
CA LYS A 7 18.10 70.21 -10.70
C LYS A 7 16.79 69.47 -10.36
N PRO A 8 15.81 69.44 -11.23
CA PRO A 8 14.57 68.72 -10.92
C PRO A 8 14.84 67.23 -10.83
N TYR A 9 14.40 66.67 -9.71
CA TYR A 9 14.43 65.25 -9.41
C TYR A 9 13.47 64.54 -10.37
N ASP A 10 14.01 63.74 -11.27
CA ASP A 10 13.26 62.96 -12.23
C ASP A 10 12.58 61.76 -11.54
N ASN A 11 11.27 61.85 -11.37
CA ASN A 11 10.42 60.86 -10.68
C ASN A 11 10.01 59.70 -11.59
N ASP A 12 10.49 59.65 -12.83
CA ASP A 12 10.04 58.61 -13.79
C ASP A 12 10.74 57.28 -13.61
N THR A 13 11.91 57.24 -12.94
CA THR A 13 12.66 55.99 -12.74
C THR A 13 12.03 55.06 -11.71
N ILE A 14 11.12 55.55 -10.83
CA ILE A 14 10.47 54.74 -9.79
C ILE A 14 9.21 54.03 -10.33
N ARG A 15 8.61 54.56 -11.40
CA ARG A 15 7.38 53.98 -11.93
C ARG A 15 7.60 52.69 -12.74
N ASP A 16 8.69 52.57 -13.42
CA ASP A 16 9.00 51.40 -14.25
C ASP A 16 9.39 50.18 -13.43
N GLY A 17 10.05 50.36 -12.27
CA GLY A 17 10.43 49.26 -11.37
C GLY A 17 9.23 48.55 -10.71
N VAL A 18 8.17 49.30 -10.38
CA VAL A 18 6.98 48.76 -9.73
C VAL A 18 6.13 47.94 -10.73
N THR A 19 6.09 48.35 -11.98
CA THR A 19 5.31 47.63 -13.01
C THR A 19 5.95 46.31 -13.42
N ILE A 20 7.30 46.26 -13.45
CA ILE A 20 8.06 45.04 -13.77
C ILE A 20 7.92 44.02 -12.62
N ALA A 21 8.04 44.48 -11.37
CA ALA A 21 7.89 43.62 -10.19
C ALA A 21 6.48 43.00 -10.09
N GLY A 22 5.44 43.75 -10.39
CA GLY A 22 4.05 43.26 -10.41
C GLY A 22 3.80 42.20 -11.51
N LYS A 23 4.44 42.35 -12.66
CA LYS A 23 4.28 41.44 -13.79
C LYS A 23 5.08 40.15 -13.58
N ILE A 24 6.29 40.25 -13.01
CA ILE A 24 7.10 39.10 -12.61
C ILE A 24 6.41 38.32 -11.49
N SER A 25 5.83 38.99 -10.49
CA SER A 25 5.10 38.33 -9.38
C SER A 25 3.91 37.51 -9.88
N ARG A 26 3.13 38.00 -10.82
CA ARG A 26 1.97 37.25 -11.38
C ARG A 26 2.43 36.05 -12.21
N TRP A 27 3.52 36.14 -12.90
CA TRP A 27 4.09 35.05 -13.68
C TRP A 27 4.67 33.95 -12.77
N VAL A 28 5.42 34.35 -11.75
CA VAL A 28 6.00 33.47 -10.74
C VAL A 28 4.88 32.75 -9.94
N THR A 29 3.81 33.46 -9.60
CA THR A 29 2.64 32.86 -8.94
C THR A 29 1.96 31.82 -9.84
N GLY A 30 1.83 32.08 -11.15
CA GLY A 30 1.29 31.13 -12.11
C GLY A 30 2.15 29.87 -12.26
N VAL A 31 3.48 30.03 -12.29
CA VAL A 31 4.43 28.90 -12.36
C VAL A 31 4.39 28.06 -11.07
N ILE A 32 4.33 28.69 -9.91
CA ILE A 32 4.25 27.98 -8.61
C ILE A 32 2.94 27.19 -8.51
N LEU A 33 1.81 27.79 -8.89
CA LEU A 33 0.51 27.11 -8.92
C LEU A 33 0.48 25.94 -9.91
N GLY A 34 1.10 26.11 -11.07
CA GLY A 34 1.24 25.06 -12.10
C GLY A 34 2.08 23.89 -11.60
N LEU A 35 3.24 24.17 -10.97
CA LEU A 35 4.11 23.16 -10.36
C LEU A 35 3.43 22.42 -9.20
N ALA A 36 2.71 23.14 -8.34
CA ALA A 36 1.96 22.54 -7.24
C ALA A 36 0.85 21.60 -7.77
N GLY A 37 0.14 22.01 -8.82
CA GLY A 37 -0.87 21.17 -9.48
C GLY A 37 -0.28 19.90 -10.11
N LEU A 38 0.90 20.00 -10.74
CA LEU A 38 1.59 18.85 -11.32
C LEU A 38 2.05 17.87 -10.26
N LEU A 39 2.59 18.35 -9.13
CA LEU A 39 3.01 17.52 -8.01
C LEU A 39 1.84 16.78 -7.33
N THR A 40 0.69 17.44 -7.20
CA THR A 40 -0.50 16.79 -6.62
C THR A 40 -1.06 15.70 -7.55
N MET A 41 -1.13 15.93 -8.86
CA MET A 41 -1.57 14.91 -9.82
C MET A 41 -0.63 13.70 -9.86
N THR A 42 0.69 13.91 -9.81
CA THR A 42 1.67 12.82 -9.80
C THR A 42 1.59 12.01 -8.51
N GLY A 43 1.39 12.67 -7.37
CA GLY A 43 1.22 12.01 -6.06
C GLY A 43 -0.01 11.13 -6.00
N VAL A 44 -1.16 11.62 -6.48
CA VAL A 44 -2.41 10.85 -6.52
C VAL A 44 -2.28 9.65 -7.47
N ALA A 45 -1.70 9.81 -8.65
CA ALA A 45 -1.48 8.72 -9.59
C ALA A 45 -0.59 7.61 -9.03
N TYR A 46 0.48 7.97 -8.31
CA TYR A 46 1.39 7.00 -7.68
C TYR A 46 0.71 6.19 -6.57
N VAL A 47 -0.05 6.85 -5.69
CA VAL A 47 -0.78 6.18 -4.61
C VAL A 47 -1.87 5.26 -5.17
N THR A 48 -2.60 5.72 -6.20
CA THR A 48 -3.65 4.92 -6.84
C THR A 48 -3.07 3.71 -7.56
N ALA A 49 -1.95 3.85 -8.27
CA ALA A 49 -1.29 2.73 -8.94
C ALA A 49 -0.82 1.65 -7.96
N LYS A 50 -0.27 2.04 -6.81
CA LYS A 50 0.13 1.08 -5.76
C LYS A 50 -1.07 0.37 -5.10
N ALA A 51 -2.20 1.06 -4.93
CA ALA A 51 -3.41 0.49 -4.34
C ALA A 51 -4.13 -0.48 -5.28
N VAL A 52 -3.93 -0.36 -6.60
CA VAL A 52 -4.62 -1.18 -7.61
C VAL A 52 -3.83 -2.43 -8.00
N THR A 53 -2.50 -2.44 -7.83
CA THR A 53 -1.68 -3.61 -8.20
C THR A 53 -1.64 -4.61 -7.04
N PRO A 54 -2.29 -5.79 -7.14
CA PRO A 54 -2.26 -6.79 -6.08
C PRO A 54 -0.85 -7.38 -5.92
N GLU A 55 -0.44 -7.59 -4.68
CA GLU A 55 0.78 -8.34 -4.37
C GLU A 55 0.58 -9.82 -4.68
N VAL A 56 1.53 -10.46 -5.35
CA VAL A 56 1.50 -11.91 -5.59
C VAL A 56 2.35 -12.59 -4.52
N VAL A 57 1.72 -13.51 -3.77
CA VAL A 57 2.36 -14.26 -2.68
C VAL A 57 2.14 -15.75 -2.85
N VAL A 58 2.92 -16.56 -2.16
CA VAL A 58 2.80 -18.02 -2.20
C VAL A 58 2.44 -18.62 -0.86
N PHE A 59 1.65 -19.68 -0.90
CA PHE A 59 1.25 -20.48 0.24
C PHE A 59 1.48 -21.96 -0.01
N ASP A 60 2.13 -22.64 0.94
CA ASP A 60 2.33 -24.10 0.90
C ASP A 60 1.09 -24.83 1.43
N MET A 61 0.10 -24.98 0.56
CA MET A 61 -1.13 -25.73 0.87
C MET A 61 -0.79 -27.18 1.27
N LYS A 62 0.02 -27.86 0.45
CA LYS A 62 0.36 -29.27 0.67
C LYS A 62 1.04 -29.48 2.01
N GLY A 63 2.11 -28.75 2.30
CA GLY A 63 2.83 -28.88 3.58
C GLY A 63 1.96 -28.49 4.79
N THR A 64 0.96 -27.62 4.61
CA THR A 64 0.04 -27.24 5.69
C THR A 64 -0.96 -28.37 5.96
N VAL A 65 -1.53 -28.98 4.93
CA VAL A 65 -2.44 -30.12 5.05
C VAL A 65 -1.69 -31.34 5.60
N ASP A 66 -0.51 -31.65 5.09
CA ASP A 66 0.32 -32.78 5.55
C ASP A 66 0.64 -32.63 7.05
N LEU A 67 0.98 -31.42 7.50
CA LEU A 67 1.23 -31.15 8.93
C LEU A 67 -0.03 -31.39 9.79
N PHE A 68 -1.20 -30.92 9.34
CA PHE A 68 -2.47 -31.15 10.01
C PHE A 68 -2.78 -32.66 10.11
N MET A 69 -2.61 -33.42 9.01
CA MET A 69 -2.85 -34.86 8.99
C MET A 69 -1.92 -35.60 9.94
N GLN A 70 -0.63 -35.25 9.99
CA GLN A 70 0.31 -35.85 10.94
C GLN A 70 -0.08 -35.57 12.40
N GLN A 71 -0.50 -34.37 12.72
CA GLN A 71 -0.92 -34.00 14.07
C GLN A 71 -2.22 -34.71 14.45
N SER A 72 -3.20 -34.78 13.55
CA SER A 72 -4.47 -35.47 13.77
C SER A 72 -4.31 -36.97 13.98
N ALA A 73 -3.41 -37.61 13.23
CA ALA A 73 -3.11 -39.04 13.35
C ALA A 73 -2.54 -39.41 14.74
N ARG A 74 -1.82 -38.49 15.39
CA ARG A 74 -1.28 -38.72 16.75
C ARG A 74 -2.34 -38.70 17.85
N LEU A 75 -3.48 -38.06 17.60
CA LEU A 75 -4.53 -37.88 18.61
C LEU A 75 -5.45 -39.09 18.76
N GLN A 76 -5.35 -40.12 17.92
CA GLN A 76 -6.14 -41.33 17.94
C GLN A 76 -7.66 -41.04 18.14
N LEU A 77 -8.17 -40.07 17.36
CA LEU A 77 -9.56 -39.63 17.46
C LEU A 77 -10.52 -40.69 16.91
N ASP A 78 -11.69 -40.75 17.51
CA ASP A 78 -12.81 -41.47 16.90
C ASP A 78 -13.26 -40.77 15.59
N GLU A 79 -14.01 -41.53 14.76
CA GLU A 79 -14.43 -41.06 13.44
C GLU A 79 -15.21 -39.72 13.49
N GLY A 80 -16.08 -39.55 14.48
CA GLY A 80 -16.88 -38.35 14.64
C GLY A 80 -16.02 -37.11 14.94
N ARG A 81 -15.09 -37.28 15.87
CA ARG A 81 -14.14 -36.20 16.23
C ARG A 81 -13.16 -35.88 15.10
N ALA A 82 -12.68 -36.89 14.39
CA ALA A 82 -11.81 -36.72 13.24
C ALA A 82 -12.51 -35.91 12.14
N LYS A 83 -13.79 -36.23 11.86
CA LYS A 83 -14.62 -35.48 10.91
C LYS A 83 -14.84 -34.03 11.35
N ALA A 84 -15.20 -33.81 12.61
CA ALA A 84 -15.41 -32.47 13.17
C ALA A 84 -14.13 -31.63 13.06
N MET A 85 -12.98 -32.19 13.42
CA MET A 85 -11.67 -31.53 13.34
C MET A 85 -11.28 -31.17 11.91
N THR A 86 -11.57 -32.02 10.94
CA THR A 86 -11.33 -31.75 9.51
C THR A 86 -12.20 -30.60 9.01
N LEU A 87 -13.48 -30.57 9.39
CA LEU A 87 -14.37 -29.47 9.03
C LEU A 87 -13.91 -28.14 9.63
N GLN A 88 -13.51 -28.15 10.91
CA GLN A 88 -12.98 -26.97 11.59
C GLN A 88 -11.69 -26.47 10.94
N PHE A 89 -10.77 -27.38 10.60
CA PHE A 89 -9.54 -27.03 9.89
C PHE A 89 -9.83 -26.39 8.53
N ASN A 90 -10.72 -26.99 7.73
CA ASN A 90 -11.08 -26.45 6.41
C ASN A 90 -11.71 -25.06 6.53
N ALA A 91 -12.60 -24.85 7.48
CA ALA A 91 -13.20 -23.54 7.73
C ALA A 91 -12.15 -22.51 8.17
N ALA A 92 -11.24 -22.90 9.07
CA ALA A 92 -10.14 -22.03 9.52
C ALA A 92 -9.18 -21.70 8.38
N LEU A 93 -8.82 -22.68 7.55
CA LEU A 93 -7.94 -22.50 6.40
C LEU A 93 -8.53 -21.51 5.39
N THR A 94 -9.79 -21.75 4.95
CA THR A 94 -10.47 -20.86 4.00
C THR A 94 -10.60 -19.45 4.58
N GLY A 95 -11.09 -19.34 5.82
CA GLY A 95 -11.23 -18.03 6.47
C GLY A 95 -9.91 -17.28 6.70
N SER A 96 -8.79 -17.99 6.90
CA SER A 96 -7.46 -17.37 7.03
C SER A 96 -6.97 -16.85 5.68
N LEU A 97 -7.14 -17.59 4.60
CA LEU A 97 -6.76 -17.19 3.26
C LEU A 97 -7.57 -15.98 2.79
N ASP A 98 -8.89 -16.02 2.96
CA ASP A 98 -9.80 -14.94 2.56
C ASP A 98 -9.51 -13.64 3.33
N ALA A 99 -9.32 -13.74 4.64
CA ALA A 99 -9.02 -12.60 5.49
C ALA A 99 -7.66 -11.98 5.12
N TRP A 100 -6.65 -12.81 4.88
CA TRP A 100 -5.32 -12.34 4.50
C TRP A 100 -5.35 -11.65 3.12
N GLN A 101 -5.97 -12.29 2.12
CA GLN A 101 -6.12 -11.76 0.78
C GLN A 101 -6.84 -10.41 0.78
N SER A 102 -7.94 -10.30 1.51
CA SER A 102 -8.74 -9.05 1.60
C SER A 102 -7.98 -7.92 2.29
N SER A 103 -7.19 -8.23 3.33
CA SER A 103 -6.47 -7.22 4.10
C SER A 103 -5.20 -6.72 3.40
N HIS A 104 -4.62 -7.49 2.48
CA HIS A 104 -3.37 -7.15 1.80
C HIS A 104 -3.54 -6.84 0.30
N ASN A 105 -4.77 -6.86 -0.22
CA ASN A 105 -5.03 -6.73 -1.66
C ASN A 105 -4.10 -7.64 -2.48
N ALA A 106 -4.06 -8.93 -2.18
CA ALA A 106 -3.10 -9.87 -2.72
C ALA A 106 -3.73 -11.02 -3.49
N ILE A 107 -2.95 -11.63 -4.35
CA ILE A 107 -3.25 -12.90 -5.03
C ILE A 107 -2.40 -13.97 -4.39
N ILE A 108 -3.04 -14.98 -3.79
CA ILE A 108 -2.36 -16.10 -3.17
C ILE A 108 -2.26 -17.25 -4.17
N LEU A 109 -1.04 -17.65 -4.51
CA LEU A 109 -0.77 -18.80 -5.36
C LEU A 109 -0.26 -19.97 -4.51
N VAL A 110 -0.54 -21.20 -4.96
CA VAL A 110 0.04 -22.38 -4.34
C VAL A 110 1.52 -22.53 -4.74
N LYS A 111 2.37 -22.88 -3.79
CA LYS A 111 3.83 -22.94 -3.97
C LYS A 111 4.29 -23.74 -5.21
N PRO A 112 3.69 -24.89 -5.57
CA PRO A 112 4.07 -25.64 -6.78
C PRO A 112 3.72 -24.94 -8.11
N ALA A 113 2.85 -23.95 -8.11
CA ALA A 113 2.43 -23.23 -9.31
C ALA A 113 3.34 -22.05 -9.67
N VAL A 114 4.37 -21.77 -8.85
CA VAL A 114 5.24 -20.61 -9.02
C VAL A 114 6.68 -21.03 -9.25
N MET A 115 7.25 -20.57 -10.35
CA MET A 115 8.65 -20.89 -10.72
C MET A 115 9.66 -19.82 -10.27
N SER A 116 9.19 -18.63 -9.93
CA SER A 116 10.03 -17.52 -9.46
C SER A 116 9.85 -17.29 -7.96
N PRO A 117 10.89 -16.83 -7.22
CA PRO A 117 10.79 -16.56 -5.80
C PRO A 117 9.74 -15.46 -5.55
N GLN A 118 8.74 -15.79 -4.74
CA GLN A 118 7.71 -14.88 -4.25
C GLN A 118 7.72 -14.89 -2.72
N ARG A 119 7.10 -13.89 -2.11
CA ARG A 119 6.92 -13.85 -0.66
C ARG A 119 6.10 -15.04 -0.19
N ASP A 120 6.64 -15.84 0.72
CA ASP A 120 5.98 -17.00 1.31
C ASP A 120 5.25 -16.60 2.59
N ILE A 121 3.92 -16.72 2.59
CA ILE A 121 3.04 -16.39 3.70
C ILE A 121 2.59 -17.62 4.50
N THR A 122 3.17 -18.79 4.25
CA THR A 122 2.76 -20.07 4.86
C THR A 122 2.71 -20.00 6.39
N ASN A 123 3.72 -19.41 7.01
CA ASN A 123 3.79 -19.31 8.47
C ASN A 123 2.73 -18.36 9.05
N GLU A 124 2.44 -17.27 8.35
CA GLU A 124 1.40 -16.31 8.73
C GLU A 124 0.01 -16.98 8.71
N ILE A 125 -0.29 -17.69 7.63
CA ILE A 125 -1.54 -18.44 7.48
C ILE A 125 -1.66 -19.55 8.52
N ARG A 126 -0.62 -20.35 8.75
CA ARG A 126 -0.62 -21.42 9.77
C ARG A 126 -0.87 -20.87 11.17
N ALA A 127 -0.28 -19.74 11.51
CA ALA A 127 -0.51 -19.09 12.80
C ALA A 127 -1.97 -18.61 12.94
N ASP A 128 -2.57 -18.09 11.86
CA ASP A 128 -3.97 -17.66 11.88
C ASP A 128 -4.94 -18.85 11.98
N ILE A 129 -4.68 -19.93 11.25
CA ILE A 129 -5.43 -21.20 11.37
C ILE A 129 -5.42 -21.69 12.82
N ALA A 130 -4.24 -21.72 13.45
CA ALA A 130 -4.11 -22.18 14.83
C ALA A 130 -4.94 -21.31 15.80
N ARG A 131 -4.93 -19.98 15.63
CA ARG A 131 -5.76 -19.07 16.44
C ARG A 131 -7.25 -19.30 16.25
N ARG A 132 -7.72 -19.51 15.02
CA ARG A 132 -9.13 -19.76 14.71
C ARG A 132 -9.63 -21.09 15.28
N ILE A 133 -8.79 -22.12 15.24
CA ILE A 133 -9.12 -23.42 15.85
C ILE A 133 -9.20 -23.32 17.36
N GLN A 134 -8.29 -22.59 18.02
CA GLN A 134 -8.30 -22.40 19.48
C GLN A 134 -9.42 -21.47 19.96
N GLY A 135 -9.77 -20.44 19.18
CA GLY A 135 -10.81 -19.47 19.51
C GLY A 135 -12.23 -19.94 19.22
N GLY A 136 -12.41 -21.07 18.56
CA GLY A 136 -13.70 -21.69 18.23
C GLY A 136 -14.13 -22.80 19.20
N GLN A 137 -13.40 -22.96 20.33
CA GLN A 137 -13.76 -23.89 21.41
C GLN A 137 -14.55 -23.21 22.50
#